data_77b5d43057f72be99c9d5c9d6249c20d
#
_entry.id   77b5d43057f72be99c9d5c9d6249c20d
#
_cell.length_a   1.000
_cell.length_b   1.000
_cell.length_c   1.000
_cell.angle_alpha   90.00
_cell.angle_beta   90.00
_cell.angle_gamma   90.00
#
_symmetry.space_group_name_H-M   'P 1'
#
loop_
_entity.id
_entity.type
_entity.pdbx_description
1 polymer ?
#
loop_
_entity_poly.entity_id
_entity_poly.type
_entity_poly.pdbx_seq_one_letter_code
_entity_poly.pdbx_strand_id
1 'polypeptide(L)'
;VTKAFGAGGVKPWAGMKVRLEGMLNPQSGRIVHSSKRTTRFLAGLRGTRGDWDWETAFLHSKATTDDLTENRISNNLLTEALADSTAAAFNIFSIDSTNIERALIDVYRNDESELTLLDFKVSNADIFSLPAGPVGMLIGMEYREESYSDDRDPRLDGTIPYLADNGSAFPFVSDVLGSSPTTDSIGDKDTVSLFAEFQIPVTESIQAQLAVRHEDISDAGTTTVGKFAIGWDATDWLLVRGSTQTAFRAPNLVQVNQAQVARFGSRIDAVYKYITENNTTTASGMDTDSKYTIQRFATGAENLQSEESTNSSIGFVIQPEQLEGLTITYDTWKI
;
A
#
# COMPACT_ATOMS: atom_id res chain seq x y z
N VAL A 1 -25.20 15.40 -13.30
CA VAL A 1 -25.80 15.30 -14.66
C VAL A 1 -26.67 16.52 -14.91
N THR A 2 -26.36 17.28 -15.93
CA THR A 2 -27.16 18.45 -16.33
C THR A 2 -27.96 18.04 -17.55
N LYS A 3 -29.28 17.95 -17.45
CA LYS A 3 -30.15 17.69 -18.57
C LYS A 3 -30.78 19.02 -19.07
N ALA A 4 -30.59 19.34 -20.33
CA ALA A 4 -31.40 20.36 -21.03
C ALA A 4 -32.62 19.68 -21.61
N PHE A 5 -33.83 20.07 -21.18
CA PHE A 5 -35.07 19.52 -21.68
C PHE A 5 -35.56 20.24 -22.94
N GLY A 6 -35.80 19.47 -23.99
CA GLY A 6 -36.78 19.74 -25.03
C GLY A 6 -36.34 20.52 -26.24
N ALA A 7 -36.61 19.98 -27.42
CA ALA A 7 -36.72 20.72 -28.65
C ALA A 7 -38.17 21.28 -28.79
N GLY A 8 -38.33 22.59 -28.90
CA GLY A 8 -39.55 23.21 -29.43
C GLY A 8 -40.52 23.88 -28.46
N GLY A 9 -40.19 24.08 -27.19
CA GLY A 9 -41.05 24.83 -26.26
C GLY A 9 -40.27 25.84 -25.44
N VAL A 10 -40.93 26.81 -24.83
CA VAL A 10 -40.32 27.66 -23.81
C VAL A 10 -39.68 26.75 -22.77
N LYS A 11 -38.36 26.84 -22.62
CA LYS A 11 -37.58 26.00 -21.72
C LYS A 11 -37.50 26.64 -20.32
N PRO A 12 -38.51 26.48 -19.45
CA PRO A 12 -38.48 27.11 -18.12
C PRO A 12 -37.36 26.55 -17.25
N TRP A 13 -36.73 25.43 -17.69
CA TRP A 13 -35.71 24.69 -16.94
C TRP A 13 -34.31 24.78 -17.56
N ALA A 14 -34.11 25.61 -18.59
CA ALA A 14 -32.79 25.79 -19.18
C ALA A 14 -31.83 26.39 -18.15
N GLY A 15 -30.77 25.64 -17.81
CA GLY A 15 -29.78 26.03 -16.82
C GLY A 15 -30.04 25.53 -15.41
N MET A 16 -31.12 24.79 -15.16
CA MET A 16 -31.33 24.16 -13.85
C MET A 16 -30.43 22.93 -13.68
N LYS A 17 -29.63 22.94 -12.65
CA LYS A 17 -28.85 21.76 -12.24
C LYS A 17 -29.71 20.88 -11.35
N VAL A 18 -29.99 19.65 -11.78
CA VAL A 18 -30.67 18.65 -10.98
C VAL A 18 -29.63 17.71 -10.42
N ARG A 19 -29.54 17.61 -9.09
CA ARG A 19 -28.76 16.61 -8.41
C ARG A 19 -29.63 15.37 -8.18
N LEU A 20 -29.21 14.24 -8.74
CA LEU A 20 -29.86 12.96 -8.54
C LEU A 20 -29.09 12.19 -7.46
N GLU A 21 -29.72 11.96 -6.32
CA GLU A 21 -29.17 11.14 -5.25
C GLU A 21 -30.02 9.89 -5.06
N GLY A 22 -29.40 8.71 -5.08
CA GLY A 22 -30.04 7.44 -4.76
C GLY A 22 -31.01 6.89 -5.83
N MET A 23 -31.09 7.52 -7.01
CA MET A 23 -32.04 7.13 -8.07
C MET A 23 -31.44 6.20 -9.13
N LEU A 24 -30.16 5.95 -9.11
CA LEU A 24 -29.48 5.04 -10.04
C LEU A 24 -29.32 3.67 -9.34
N ASN A 25 -30.38 2.91 -9.35
CA ASN A 25 -30.38 1.57 -8.78
C ASN A 25 -30.72 0.57 -9.90
N PRO A 26 -29.71 0.00 -10.59
CA PRO A 26 -29.95 -1.09 -11.52
C PRO A 26 -30.56 -2.26 -10.74
N GLN A 27 -31.49 -2.99 -11.35
CA GLN A 27 -32.09 -4.19 -10.74
C GLN A 27 -31.06 -5.25 -10.42
N SER A 28 -29.96 -5.31 -11.20
CA SER A 28 -28.76 -6.08 -10.91
C SER A 28 -27.80 -5.23 -10.07
N GLY A 29 -27.52 -5.62 -8.85
CA GLY A 29 -26.52 -4.94 -8.02
C GLY A 29 -25.13 -4.99 -8.64
N ARG A 30 -24.23 -4.11 -8.19
CA ARG A 30 -22.81 -4.18 -8.53
C ARG A 30 -22.23 -5.49 -7.99
N ILE A 31 -21.62 -6.30 -8.83
CA ILE A 31 -20.97 -7.56 -8.48
C ILE A 31 -19.47 -7.41 -8.73
N VAL A 32 -18.66 -7.88 -7.81
CA VAL A 32 -17.20 -7.91 -7.95
C VAL A 32 -16.73 -9.35 -7.90
N HIS A 33 -16.13 -9.80 -8.99
CA HIS A 33 -15.42 -11.07 -9.07
C HIS A 33 -13.94 -10.78 -8.92
N SER A 34 -13.29 -11.43 -7.95
CA SER A 34 -11.87 -11.28 -7.71
C SER A 34 -11.23 -12.66 -7.70
N SER A 35 -10.31 -12.88 -8.64
CA SER A 35 -9.50 -14.10 -8.73
C SER A 35 -8.06 -13.76 -8.37
N LYS A 36 -7.52 -14.44 -7.35
CA LYS A 36 -6.13 -14.25 -6.93
C LYS A 36 -5.38 -15.56 -7.05
N ARG A 37 -4.21 -15.50 -7.68
CA ARG A 37 -3.33 -16.66 -7.86
C ARG A 37 -1.92 -16.28 -7.45
N THR A 38 -1.27 -17.13 -6.67
CA THR A 38 0.14 -17.02 -6.37
C THR A 38 0.84 -18.32 -6.73
N THR A 39 1.92 -18.22 -7.50
CA THR A 39 2.82 -19.33 -7.82
C THR A 39 4.18 -19.00 -7.23
N ARG A 40 4.78 -19.96 -6.53
CA ARG A 40 6.10 -19.81 -5.92
C ARG A 40 6.95 -21.05 -6.20
N PHE A 41 8.17 -20.81 -6.65
CA PHE A 41 9.22 -21.81 -6.79
C PHE A 41 10.36 -21.43 -5.85
N LEU A 42 10.84 -22.39 -5.05
CA LEU A 42 11.98 -22.24 -4.16
C LEU A 42 12.88 -23.46 -4.29
N ALA A 43 14.14 -23.24 -4.55
CA ALA A 43 15.16 -24.29 -4.55
C ALA A 43 16.40 -23.78 -3.79
N GLY A 44 17.01 -24.62 -2.98
CA GLY A 44 18.19 -24.25 -2.22
C GLY A 44 19.15 -25.42 -2.07
N LEU A 45 20.39 -25.06 -1.85
CA LEU A 45 21.48 -26.00 -1.53
C LEU A 45 22.16 -25.54 -0.25
N ARG A 46 22.58 -26.48 0.54
CA ARG A 46 23.38 -26.23 1.76
C ARG A 46 24.43 -27.31 1.93
N GLY A 47 25.50 -26.98 2.57
CA GLY A 47 26.55 -27.92 2.85
C GLY A 47 27.56 -27.39 3.85
N THR A 48 28.48 -28.25 4.24
CA THR A 48 29.58 -27.94 5.15
C THR A 48 30.91 -28.23 4.47
N ARG A 49 31.87 -27.35 4.62
CA ARG A 49 33.25 -27.55 4.14
C ARG A 49 34.27 -27.10 5.22
N GLY A 50 34.90 -28.05 5.85
CA GLY A 50 35.70 -27.76 7.06
C GLY A 50 34.77 -27.27 8.16
N ASP A 51 35.13 -26.14 8.79
CA ASP A 51 34.35 -25.51 9.87
C ASP A 51 33.35 -24.48 9.35
N TRP A 52 33.13 -24.41 8.02
CA TRP A 52 32.24 -23.49 7.39
C TRP A 52 30.98 -24.18 6.89
N ASP A 53 29.82 -23.68 7.32
CA ASP A 53 28.54 -23.98 6.74
C ASP A 53 28.19 -22.97 5.65
N TRP A 54 27.57 -23.42 4.57
CA TRP A 54 27.11 -22.56 3.50
C TRP A 54 25.71 -22.91 3.06
N GLU A 55 24.97 -21.90 2.64
CA GLU A 55 23.62 -22.07 2.09
C GLU A 55 23.41 -21.08 0.94
N THR A 56 22.69 -21.50 -0.08
CA THR A 56 22.23 -20.66 -1.17
C THR A 56 20.81 -21.06 -1.52
N ALA A 57 19.98 -20.09 -1.87
CA ALA A 57 18.63 -20.31 -2.31
C ALA A 57 18.26 -19.40 -3.49
N PHE A 58 17.47 -19.96 -4.39
CA PHE A 58 16.78 -19.23 -5.45
C PHE A 58 15.28 -19.29 -5.21
N LEU A 59 14.62 -18.14 -5.27
CA LEU A 59 13.17 -18.01 -5.17
C LEU A 59 12.67 -17.21 -6.35
N HIS A 60 11.58 -17.71 -6.97
CA HIS A 60 10.77 -16.93 -7.89
C HIS A 60 9.31 -17.04 -7.46
N SER A 61 8.63 -15.90 -7.35
CA SER A 61 7.23 -15.82 -6.95
C SER A 61 6.50 -14.84 -7.84
N LYS A 62 5.34 -15.27 -8.36
CA LYS A 62 4.43 -14.45 -9.17
C LYS A 62 3.05 -14.46 -8.52
N ALA A 63 2.48 -13.27 -8.33
CA ALA A 63 1.11 -13.10 -7.85
C ALA A 63 0.32 -12.29 -8.88
N THR A 64 -0.88 -12.78 -9.21
CA THR A 64 -1.83 -12.10 -10.10
C THR A 64 -3.14 -11.88 -9.37
N THR A 65 -3.79 -10.76 -9.67
CA THR A 65 -5.16 -10.47 -9.25
C THR A 65 -5.93 -10.02 -10.48
N ASP A 66 -6.99 -10.75 -10.80
CA ASP A 66 -7.92 -10.43 -11.89
C ASP A 66 -9.25 -10.02 -11.25
N ASP A 67 -9.57 -8.73 -11.32
CA ASP A 67 -10.81 -8.17 -10.79
C ASP A 67 -11.73 -7.80 -11.96
N LEU A 68 -12.95 -8.34 -11.98
CA LEU A 68 -14.04 -7.93 -12.84
C LEU A 68 -15.16 -7.32 -12.00
N THR A 69 -15.55 -6.10 -12.30
CA THR A 69 -16.69 -5.46 -11.65
C THR A 69 -17.80 -5.27 -12.66
N GLU A 70 -18.88 -6.02 -12.46
CA GLU A 70 -20.09 -5.96 -13.29
C GLU A 70 -21.03 -4.85 -12.83
N ASN A 71 -21.89 -4.41 -13.77
CA ASN A 71 -22.96 -3.46 -13.53
C ASN A 71 -22.48 -2.10 -13.02
N ARG A 72 -21.33 -1.63 -13.50
CA ARG A 72 -20.91 -0.25 -13.32
C ARG A 72 -21.69 0.64 -14.30
N ILE A 73 -21.85 1.90 -13.99
CA ILE A 73 -22.53 2.86 -14.84
C ILE A 73 -21.50 3.67 -15.61
N SER A 74 -21.59 3.67 -16.95
CA SER A 74 -20.83 4.57 -17.82
C SER A 74 -21.47 5.94 -17.82
N ASN A 75 -20.70 6.98 -17.58
CA ASN A 75 -21.13 8.38 -17.67
C ASN A 75 -21.51 8.76 -19.12
N ASN A 76 -20.75 8.29 -20.12
CA ASN A 76 -21.05 8.55 -21.53
C ASN A 76 -22.35 7.89 -21.95
N LEU A 77 -22.51 6.59 -21.69
CA LEU A 77 -23.75 5.86 -22.04
C LEU A 77 -24.96 6.37 -21.25
N LEU A 78 -24.77 6.77 -19.99
CA LEU A 78 -25.84 7.39 -19.22
C LEU A 78 -26.26 8.73 -19.81
N THR A 79 -25.31 9.53 -20.27
CA THR A 79 -25.57 10.80 -20.93
C THR A 79 -26.37 10.59 -22.23
N GLU A 80 -25.95 9.59 -23.04
CA GLU A 80 -26.69 9.20 -24.26
C GLU A 80 -28.11 8.73 -23.94
N ALA A 81 -28.27 7.86 -22.93
CA ALA A 81 -29.59 7.34 -22.54
C ALA A 81 -30.54 8.43 -22.01
N LEU A 82 -29.99 9.46 -21.35
CA LEU A 82 -30.71 10.62 -20.86
C LEU A 82 -31.09 11.60 -22.00
N ALA A 83 -30.27 11.70 -23.04
CA ALA A 83 -30.50 12.58 -24.18
C ALA A 83 -31.46 11.98 -25.22
N ASP A 84 -31.69 10.68 -25.19
CA ASP A 84 -32.60 9.98 -26.10
C ASP A 84 -34.03 10.55 -25.97
N SER A 85 -34.67 10.80 -27.10
CA SER A 85 -36.05 11.33 -27.19
C SER A 85 -37.12 10.26 -27.46
N THR A 86 -36.69 8.98 -27.56
CA THR A 86 -37.55 7.83 -27.83
C THR A 86 -38.02 7.15 -26.55
N ALA A 87 -38.86 6.14 -26.64
CA ALA A 87 -39.27 5.30 -25.53
C ALA A 87 -38.10 4.50 -24.91
N ALA A 88 -36.95 4.44 -25.60
CA ALA A 88 -35.73 3.81 -25.09
C ALA A 88 -34.91 4.74 -24.16
N ALA A 89 -35.33 5.99 -23.95
CA ALA A 89 -34.69 6.93 -23.04
C ALA A 89 -34.65 6.39 -21.60
N PHE A 90 -33.57 6.66 -20.88
CA PHE A 90 -33.56 6.45 -19.43
C PHE A 90 -34.46 7.49 -18.76
N ASN A 91 -35.51 7.02 -18.09
CA ASN A 91 -36.43 7.90 -17.38
C ASN A 91 -36.02 8.05 -15.90
N ILE A 92 -35.36 9.18 -15.58
CA ILE A 92 -34.91 9.51 -14.23
C ILE A 92 -36.05 9.71 -13.22
N PHE A 93 -37.29 9.87 -13.68
CA PHE A 93 -38.47 10.06 -12.85
C PHE A 93 -39.25 8.75 -12.65
N SER A 94 -38.82 7.66 -13.28
CA SER A 94 -39.42 6.34 -13.09
C SER A 94 -38.83 5.71 -11.82
N ILE A 95 -39.69 5.17 -10.96
CA ILE A 95 -39.30 4.41 -9.75
C ILE A 95 -38.54 3.14 -10.16
N ASP A 96 -38.88 2.55 -11.29
CA ASP A 96 -38.32 1.30 -11.77
C ASP A 96 -36.98 1.46 -12.52
N SER A 97 -36.44 2.68 -12.56
CA SER A 97 -35.17 2.99 -13.27
C SER A 97 -35.15 2.42 -14.71
N THR A 98 -36.26 2.56 -15.43
CA THR A 98 -36.49 1.96 -16.77
C THR A 98 -35.36 2.33 -17.72
N ASN A 99 -34.80 1.35 -18.43
CA ASN A 99 -33.72 1.46 -19.43
C ASN A 99 -32.35 1.88 -18.88
N ILE A 100 -32.10 1.75 -17.58
CA ILE A 100 -30.77 1.99 -16.99
C ILE A 100 -29.72 1.01 -17.52
N GLU A 101 -30.15 -0.18 -17.95
CA GLU A 101 -29.30 -1.25 -18.48
C GLU A 101 -28.47 -0.81 -19.67
N ARG A 102 -28.93 0.20 -20.42
CA ARG A 102 -28.19 0.81 -21.54
C ARG A 102 -26.90 1.49 -21.11
N ALA A 103 -26.80 1.88 -19.84
CA ALA A 103 -25.65 2.56 -19.28
C ALA A 103 -24.75 1.61 -18.46
N LEU A 104 -25.13 0.33 -18.33
CA LEU A 104 -24.34 -0.65 -17.58
C LEU A 104 -23.17 -1.15 -18.42
N ILE A 105 -22.03 -1.30 -17.74
CA ILE A 105 -20.78 -1.80 -18.28
C ILE A 105 -20.11 -2.70 -17.23
N ASP A 106 -19.28 -3.59 -17.73
CA ASP A 106 -18.34 -4.34 -16.91
C ASP A 106 -16.96 -3.74 -17.10
N VAL A 107 -16.19 -3.65 -16.02
CA VAL A 107 -14.84 -3.10 -16.05
C VAL A 107 -13.88 -4.01 -15.30
N TYR A 108 -12.66 -4.13 -15.81
CA TYR A 108 -11.61 -4.97 -15.24
C TYR A 108 -10.50 -4.14 -14.59
N ARG A 109 -9.74 -4.83 -13.76
CA ARG A 109 -8.43 -4.44 -13.27
C ARG A 109 -7.58 -5.68 -13.07
N ASN A 110 -6.43 -5.72 -13.69
CA ASN A 110 -5.49 -6.83 -13.62
C ASN A 110 -4.20 -6.34 -12.96
N ASP A 111 -3.89 -6.90 -11.79
CA ASP A 111 -2.66 -6.60 -11.08
C ASP A 111 -1.73 -7.81 -11.15
N GLU A 112 -0.45 -7.55 -11.37
CA GLU A 112 0.59 -8.56 -11.35
C GLU A 112 1.78 -8.05 -10.53
N SER A 113 2.39 -8.93 -9.73
CA SER A 113 3.66 -8.68 -9.08
C SER A 113 4.56 -9.90 -9.14
N GLU A 114 5.84 -9.68 -9.39
CA GLU A 114 6.86 -10.72 -9.42
C GLU A 114 7.99 -10.39 -8.45
N LEU A 115 8.58 -11.43 -7.89
CA LEU A 115 9.75 -11.36 -7.04
C LEU A 115 10.70 -12.49 -7.43
N THR A 116 11.93 -12.14 -7.79
CA THR A 116 13.04 -13.07 -7.96
C THR A 116 14.11 -12.75 -6.93
N LEU A 117 14.61 -13.77 -6.24
CA LEU A 117 15.60 -13.62 -5.19
C LEU A 117 16.64 -14.73 -5.31
N LEU A 118 17.90 -14.35 -5.20
CA LEU A 118 19.04 -15.26 -5.05
C LEU A 118 19.84 -14.82 -3.83
N ASP A 119 20.06 -15.74 -2.89
CA ASP A 119 20.90 -15.51 -1.74
C ASP A 119 22.06 -16.51 -1.64
N PHE A 120 23.11 -16.07 -0.97
CA PHE A 120 24.24 -16.91 -0.57
C PHE A 120 24.73 -16.44 0.79
N LYS A 121 24.93 -17.38 1.71
CA LYS A 121 25.49 -17.10 3.04
C LYS A 121 26.46 -18.20 3.47
N VAL A 122 27.44 -17.78 4.24
CA VAL A 122 28.39 -18.66 4.91
C VAL A 122 28.46 -18.33 6.38
N SER A 123 28.64 -19.33 7.21
CA SER A 123 28.78 -19.16 8.65
C SER A 123 29.87 -20.08 9.22
N ASN A 124 30.47 -19.62 10.29
CA ASN A 124 31.43 -20.41 11.10
C ASN A 124 31.17 -20.08 12.55
N ALA A 125 31.02 -21.10 13.39
CA ALA A 125 30.72 -20.93 14.80
C ALA A 125 31.98 -20.57 15.64
N ASP A 126 33.20 -20.74 15.10
CA ASP A 126 34.45 -20.47 15.75
C ASP A 126 35.50 -19.92 14.78
N ILE A 127 35.38 -18.60 14.45
CA ILE A 127 36.39 -17.92 13.62
C ILE A 127 37.66 -17.57 14.44
N PHE A 128 37.51 -17.37 15.72
CA PHE A 128 38.55 -17.29 16.74
C PHE A 128 37.93 -17.39 18.14
N SER A 129 38.70 -17.84 19.11
CA SER A 129 38.22 -18.03 20.47
C SER A 129 38.68 -16.90 21.39
N LEU A 130 37.72 -16.35 22.16
CA LEU A 130 37.97 -15.49 23.32
C LEU A 130 38.08 -16.34 24.59
N PRO A 131 38.56 -15.78 25.72
CA PRO A 131 38.59 -16.51 26.99
C PRO A 131 37.22 -17.07 27.41
N ALA A 132 36.13 -16.45 26.99
CA ALA A 132 34.76 -16.84 27.31
C ALA A 132 34.13 -17.82 26.29
N GLY A 133 34.81 -18.11 25.19
CA GLY A 133 34.33 -19.03 24.15
C GLY A 133 34.57 -18.59 22.73
N PRO A 134 34.10 -19.36 21.75
CA PRO A 134 34.29 -19.08 20.34
C PRO A 134 33.41 -17.92 19.86
N VAL A 135 33.95 -17.12 18.92
CA VAL A 135 33.20 -16.08 18.21
C VAL A 135 32.64 -16.67 16.92
N GLY A 136 31.31 -16.65 16.82
CA GLY A 136 30.61 -17.06 15.61
C GLY A 136 30.44 -15.89 14.63
N MET A 137 30.49 -16.20 13.33
CA MET A 137 30.28 -15.23 12.25
C MET A 137 29.37 -15.80 11.16
N LEU A 138 28.52 -14.92 10.60
CA LEU A 138 27.77 -15.17 9.38
C LEU A 138 28.01 -13.99 8.46
N ILE A 139 28.26 -14.27 7.16
CA ILE A 139 28.34 -13.28 6.10
C ILE A 139 27.46 -13.76 4.94
N GLY A 140 26.74 -12.85 4.30
CA GLY A 140 25.91 -13.19 3.16
C GLY A 140 25.71 -12.04 2.21
N MET A 141 25.19 -12.44 1.04
CA MET A 141 24.74 -11.53 -0.01
C MET A 141 23.39 -11.96 -0.53
N GLU A 142 22.61 -11.01 -1.01
CA GLU A 142 21.31 -11.21 -1.61
C GLU A 142 21.16 -10.31 -2.83
N TYR A 143 20.64 -10.86 -3.91
CA TYR A 143 20.13 -10.12 -5.06
C TYR A 143 18.63 -10.33 -5.15
N ARG A 144 17.88 -9.24 -5.28
CA ARG A 144 16.44 -9.25 -5.37
C ARG A 144 15.97 -8.35 -6.50
N GLU A 145 15.09 -8.88 -7.32
CA GLU A 145 14.38 -8.17 -8.38
C GLU A 145 12.89 -8.22 -8.08
N GLU A 146 12.25 -7.07 -8.12
CA GLU A 146 10.83 -6.88 -7.89
C GLU A 146 10.21 -6.13 -9.06
N SER A 147 9.06 -6.60 -9.52
CA SER A 147 8.27 -5.88 -10.52
C SER A 147 6.79 -5.90 -10.19
N TYR A 148 6.07 -4.93 -10.71
CA TYR A 148 4.62 -4.89 -10.64
C TYR A 148 4.02 -4.22 -11.88
N SER A 149 2.77 -4.61 -12.20
CA SER A 149 1.93 -3.90 -13.16
C SER A 149 0.50 -3.82 -12.63
N ASP A 150 -0.17 -2.70 -12.90
CA ASP A 150 -1.58 -2.43 -12.60
C ASP A 150 -2.22 -1.96 -13.91
N ASP A 151 -2.94 -2.87 -14.59
CA ASP A 151 -3.64 -2.66 -15.86
C ASP A 151 -5.13 -2.48 -15.61
N ARG A 152 -5.68 -1.38 -16.07
CA ARG A 152 -7.07 -0.99 -15.83
C ARG A 152 -7.85 -0.87 -17.13
N ASP A 153 -9.14 -1.14 -17.02
CA ASP A 153 -10.08 -0.90 -18.12
C ASP A 153 -9.94 0.54 -18.66
N PRO A 154 -9.93 0.73 -20.00
CA PRO A 154 -9.84 2.04 -20.63
C PRO A 154 -10.84 3.09 -20.14
N ARG A 155 -11.95 2.67 -19.53
CA ARG A 155 -12.93 3.56 -18.92
C ARG A 155 -12.54 3.99 -17.51
N LEU A 156 -11.61 3.28 -16.88
CA LEU A 156 -11.06 3.59 -15.54
C LEU A 156 -9.73 4.32 -15.61
N ASP A 157 -8.89 4.05 -16.61
CA ASP A 157 -7.57 4.66 -16.77
C ASP A 157 -7.59 6.07 -17.36
N GLY A 158 -8.68 6.43 -18.03
CA GLY A 158 -8.88 7.73 -18.70
C GLY A 158 -8.62 7.70 -20.19
N THR A 159 -8.30 6.54 -20.79
CA THR A 159 -8.18 6.36 -22.24
C THR A 159 -9.51 6.67 -22.91
N ILE A 160 -10.64 6.27 -22.31
CA ILE A 160 -11.98 6.67 -22.69
C ILE A 160 -12.42 7.81 -21.75
N PRO A 161 -12.33 9.10 -22.19
CA PRO A 161 -12.69 10.21 -21.34
C PRO A 161 -14.20 10.37 -21.21
N TYR A 162 -14.65 10.94 -20.10
CA TYR A 162 -16.03 11.42 -19.99
C TYR A 162 -16.18 12.76 -20.71
N LEU A 163 -17.13 12.81 -21.63
CA LEU A 163 -17.52 14.02 -22.35
C LEU A 163 -18.98 14.37 -22.01
N ALA A 164 -19.20 15.61 -21.59
CA ALA A 164 -20.57 16.12 -21.41
C ALA A 164 -21.27 16.37 -22.75
N ASP A 165 -22.60 16.52 -22.73
CA ASP A 165 -23.43 16.77 -23.92
C ASP A 165 -22.98 17.96 -24.78
N ASN A 166 -22.33 18.95 -24.17
CA ASN A 166 -21.80 20.13 -24.87
C ASN A 166 -20.36 19.94 -25.36
N GLY A 167 -19.81 18.71 -25.29
CA GLY A 167 -18.45 18.39 -25.67
C GLY A 167 -17.38 18.80 -24.64
N SER A 168 -17.77 19.30 -23.47
CA SER A 168 -16.79 19.64 -22.41
C SER A 168 -16.19 18.38 -21.82
N ALA A 169 -14.85 18.31 -21.79
CA ALA A 169 -14.14 17.25 -21.12
C ALA A 169 -14.06 17.50 -19.61
N PHE A 170 -14.09 16.42 -18.85
CA PHE A 170 -13.89 16.41 -17.41
C PHE A 170 -12.67 15.54 -17.06
N PRO A 171 -11.46 16.08 -17.11
CA PRO A 171 -10.21 15.30 -17.03
C PRO A 171 -10.02 14.52 -15.71
N PHE A 172 -10.81 14.87 -14.69
CA PHE A 172 -10.73 14.21 -13.37
C PHE A 172 -11.93 13.32 -13.06
N VAL A 173 -12.77 13.07 -14.05
CA VAL A 173 -13.92 12.18 -13.97
C VAL A 173 -13.74 11.11 -15.03
N SER A 174 -13.67 9.85 -14.63
CA SER A 174 -13.62 8.73 -15.57
C SER A 174 -14.99 8.49 -16.20
N ASP A 175 -15.02 7.71 -17.27
CA ASP A 175 -16.31 7.27 -17.83
C ASP A 175 -17.11 6.43 -16.82
N VAL A 176 -16.48 5.83 -15.84
CA VAL A 176 -17.17 5.07 -14.79
C VAL A 176 -17.70 5.99 -13.70
N LEU A 177 -19.01 6.03 -13.53
CA LEU A 177 -19.69 6.89 -12.56
C LEU A 177 -19.12 6.71 -11.14
N GLY A 178 -18.76 7.83 -10.52
CA GLY A 178 -18.20 7.87 -9.17
C GLY A 178 -16.74 7.48 -9.09
N SER A 179 -16.03 7.37 -10.21
CA SER A 179 -14.59 7.12 -10.27
C SER A 179 -13.83 8.31 -10.85
N SER A 180 -12.56 8.45 -10.46
CA SER A 180 -11.60 9.34 -11.11
C SER A 180 -10.67 8.51 -11.97
N PRO A 181 -10.17 9.03 -13.09
CA PRO A 181 -9.18 8.34 -13.90
C PRO A 181 -7.97 7.94 -13.06
N THR A 182 -7.51 6.72 -13.25
CA THR A 182 -6.29 6.20 -12.62
C THR A 182 -5.56 5.44 -13.69
N THR A 183 -4.55 6.06 -14.28
CA THR A 183 -3.74 5.47 -15.35
C THR A 183 -3.08 4.19 -14.89
N ASP A 184 -2.81 3.32 -15.84
CA ASP A 184 -2.00 2.13 -15.63
C ASP A 184 -0.66 2.48 -15.02
N SER A 185 -0.09 1.55 -14.29
CA SER A 185 1.16 1.75 -13.60
C SER A 185 2.00 0.49 -13.69
N ILE A 186 3.27 0.66 -14.00
CA ILE A 186 4.26 -0.41 -14.08
C ILE A 186 5.55 0.08 -13.41
N GLY A 187 6.26 -0.82 -12.79
CA GLY A 187 7.57 -0.50 -12.21
C GLY A 187 8.35 -1.76 -11.85
N ASP A 188 9.65 -1.59 -11.79
CA ASP A 188 10.61 -2.61 -11.38
C ASP A 188 11.70 -1.98 -10.52
N LYS A 189 12.37 -2.79 -9.72
CA LYS A 189 13.56 -2.42 -8.97
C LYS A 189 14.42 -3.62 -8.65
N ASP A 190 15.71 -3.36 -8.62
CA ASP A 190 16.73 -4.28 -8.16
C ASP A 190 17.28 -3.87 -6.80
N THR A 191 17.65 -4.84 -6.00
CA THR A 191 18.33 -4.63 -4.72
C THR A 191 19.50 -5.59 -4.57
N VAL A 192 20.67 -5.07 -4.30
CA VAL A 192 21.83 -5.86 -3.87
C VAL A 192 22.09 -5.61 -2.40
N SER A 193 22.21 -6.67 -1.63
CA SER A 193 22.45 -6.59 -0.19
C SER A 193 23.69 -7.36 0.21
N LEU A 194 24.47 -6.79 1.13
CA LEU A 194 25.56 -7.44 1.82
C LEU A 194 25.31 -7.35 3.32
N PHE A 195 25.50 -8.44 4.04
CA PHE A 195 25.26 -8.47 5.47
C PHE A 195 26.29 -9.33 6.22
N ALA A 196 26.55 -8.94 7.45
CA ALA A 196 27.39 -9.70 8.38
C ALA A 196 26.78 -9.67 9.79
N GLU A 197 26.97 -10.77 10.51
CA GLU A 197 26.53 -10.93 11.89
C GLU A 197 27.64 -11.64 12.69
N PHE A 198 27.84 -11.20 13.94
CA PHE A 198 28.78 -11.77 14.89
C PHE A 198 28.08 -12.10 16.19
N GLN A 199 28.35 -13.29 16.71
CA GLN A 199 28.00 -13.74 18.06
C GLN A 199 29.28 -13.77 18.90
N ILE A 200 29.32 -12.96 19.96
CA ILE A 200 30.52 -12.68 20.72
C ILE A 200 30.28 -13.03 22.19
N PRO A 201 30.89 -14.11 22.74
CA PRO A 201 30.90 -14.37 24.16
C PRO A 201 31.90 -13.42 24.83
N VAL A 202 31.41 -12.33 25.43
CA VAL A 202 32.24 -11.30 26.08
C VAL A 202 32.79 -11.81 27.38
N THR A 203 31.94 -12.48 28.17
CA THR A 203 32.29 -13.24 29.37
C THR A 203 31.45 -14.51 29.41
N GLU A 204 31.71 -15.41 30.39
CA GLU A 204 30.89 -16.62 30.59
C GLU A 204 29.40 -16.29 30.78
N SER A 205 29.06 -15.11 31.34
CA SER A 205 27.70 -14.66 31.60
C SER A 205 27.21 -13.57 30.66
N ILE A 206 28.02 -13.06 29.70
CA ILE A 206 27.65 -11.96 28.81
C ILE A 206 27.87 -12.38 27.36
N GLN A 207 26.79 -12.35 26.59
CA GLN A 207 26.78 -12.58 25.16
C GLN A 207 26.42 -11.27 24.42
N ALA A 208 27.17 -10.93 23.38
CA ALA A 208 26.86 -9.80 22.51
C ALA A 208 26.60 -10.25 21.07
N GLN A 209 25.74 -9.56 20.39
CA GLN A 209 25.45 -9.72 18.96
C GLN A 209 25.69 -8.39 18.23
N LEU A 210 26.43 -8.42 17.16
CA LEU A 210 26.61 -7.31 16.23
C LEU A 210 26.11 -7.75 14.85
N ALA A 211 25.32 -6.91 14.19
CA ALA A 211 24.93 -7.17 12.82
C ALA A 211 24.94 -5.86 12.01
N VAL A 212 25.30 -5.96 10.75
CA VAL A 212 25.27 -4.88 9.77
C VAL A 212 24.72 -5.40 8.45
N ARG A 213 23.88 -4.60 7.79
CA ARG A 213 23.39 -4.86 6.44
C ARG A 213 23.50 -3.57 5.62
N HIS A 214 24.08 -3.69 4.45
CA HIS A 214 24.17 -2.64 3.45
C HIS A 214 23.36 -3.06 2.24
N GLU A 215 22.51 -2.15 1.74
CA GLU A 215 21.70 -2.36 0.55
C GLU A 215 21.93 -1.25 -0.46
N ASP A 216 21.99 -1.64 -1.73
CA ASP A 216 21.94 -0.75 -2.90
C ASP A 216 20.66 -1.06 -3.65
N ILE A 217 19.77 -0.06 -3.72
CA ILE A 217 18.41 -0.17 -4.26
C ILE A 217 18.33 0.77 -5.45
N SER A 218 18.00 0.24 -6.64
CA SER A 218 18.07 0.97 -7.91
C SER A 218 17.25 2.26 -7.95
N ASP A 219 16.12 2.33 -7.22
CA ASP A 219 15.18 3.45 -7.21
C ASP A 219 15.22 4.29 -5.91
N ALA A 220 15.99 3.87 -4.90
CA ALA A 220 16.03 4.54 -3.59
C ALA A 220 17.45 4.81 -3.06
N GLY A 221 18.48 4.39 -3.82
CA GLY A 221 19.88 4.56 -3.45
C GLY A 221 20.37 3.59 -2.38
N THR A 222 21.44 3.94 -1.69
CA THR A 222 22.10 3.06 -0.74
C THR A 222 21.67 3.34 0.70
N THR A 223 21.60 2.29 1.51
CA THR A 223 21.35 2.41 2.96
C THR A 223 22.15 1.39 3.74
N THR A 224 22.47 1.73 4.99
CA THR A 224 23.16 0.82 5.90
C THR A 224 22.47 0.84 7.25
N VAL A 225 22.12 -0.36 7.74
CA VAL A 225 21.52 -0.54 9.05
C VAL A 225 22.36 -1.46 9.90
N GLY A 226 22.29 -1.26 11.22
CA GLY A 226 23.04 -2.04 12.18
C GLY A 226 22.23 -2.42 13.40
N LYS A 227 22.67 -3.47 14.07
CA LYS A 227 22.10 -3.96 15.33
C LYS A 227 23.23 -4.23 16.32
N PHE A 228 23.01 -3.82 17.55
CA PHE A 228 23.73 -4.26 18.71
C PHE A 228 22.76 -4.86 19.72
N ALA A 229 23.06 -6.06 20.21
CA ALA A 229 22.29 -6.67 21.28
C ALA A 229 23.23 -7.28 22.33
N ILE A 230 22.78 -7.31 23.57
CA ILE A 230 23.49 -7.88 24.69
C ILE A 230 22.53 -8.69 25.56
N GLY A 231 22.98 -9.87 25.98
CA GLY A 231 22.35 -10.69 26.99
C GLY A 231 23.30 -10.86 28.13
N TRP A 232 22.82 -10.71 29.35
CA TRP A 232 23.58 -10.89 30.59
C TRP A 232 22.85 -11.84 31.54
N ASP A 233 23.41 -13.02 31.73
CA ASP A 233 22.99 -13.97 32.75
C ASP A 233 23.48 -13.45 34.11
N ALA A 234 22.67 -12.54 34.71
CA ALA A 234 23.02 -11.88 35.98
C ALA A 234 23.08 -12.87 37.15
N THR A 235 22.28 -13.93 37.08
CA THR A 235 22.27 -15.11 37.94
C THR A 235 21.75 -16.29 37.13
N ASP A 236 21.82 -17.51 37.69
CA ASP A 236 21.31 -18.74 37.05
C ASP A 236 19.82 -18.70 36.77
N TRP A 237 19.07 -17.80 37.41
CA TRP A 237 17.61 -17.64 37.24
C TRP A 237 17.19 -16.30 36.60
N LEU A 238 18.13 -15.37 36.32
CA LEU A 238 17.85 -14.03 35.79
C LEU A 238 18.72 -13.70 34.58
N LEU A 239 18.11 -13.62 33.39
CA LEU A 239 18.71 -13.04 32.20
C LEU A 239 18.16 -11.61 32.00
N VAL A 240 19.08 -10.65 31.86
CA VAL A 240 18.78 -9.28 31.41
C VAL A 240 19.23 -9.14 29.97
N ARG A 241 18.39 -8.55 29.13
CA ARG A 241 18.69 -8.36 27.70
C ARG A 241 18.39 -6.96 27.23
N GLY A 242 19.16 -6.47 26.29
CA GLY A 242 18.95 -5.17 25.66
C GLY A 242 19.38 -5.19 24.20
N SER A 243 18.73 -4.37 23.39
CA SER A 243 19.16 -4.20 22.01
C SER A 243 18.88 -2.78 21.52
N THR A 244 19.68 -2.35 20.55
CA THR A 244 19.42 -1.17 19.73
C THR A 244 19.70 -1.52 18.28
N GLN A 245 18.86 -1.01 17.37
CA GLN A 245 19.02 -1.24 15.94
C GLN A 245 18.45 -0.08 15.14
N THR A 246 19.06 0.19 14.02
CA THR A 246 18.48 1.02 12.97
C THR A 246 17.70 0.14 12.00
N ALA A 247 16.64 0.70 11.41
CA ALA A 247 15.89 0.05 10.34
C ALA A 247 15.49 1.09 9.31
N PHE A 248 15.25 0.65 8.08
CA PHE A 248 14.75 1.49 7.01
C PHE A 248 13.62 0.78 6.27
N ARG A 249 12.85 1.57 5.54
CA ARG A 249 11.85 1.10 4.61
C ARG A 249 11.97 1.91 3.33
N ALA A 250 12.42 1.26 2.26
CA ALA A 250 12.43 1.85 0.94
C ALA A 250 10.99 2.11 0.44
N PRO A 251 10.77 3.13 -0.40
CA PRO A 251 9.50 3.32 -1.09
C PRO A 251 9.12 2.07 -1.88
N ASN A 252 7.84 1.76 -1.92
CA ASN A 252 7.38 0.68 -2.78
C ASN A 252 7.20 1.17 -4.23
N LEU A 253 7.18 0.24 -5.18
CA LEU A 253 7.09 0.56 -6.61
C LEU A 253 5.88 1.42 -6.97
N VAL A 254 4.73 1.25 -6.29
CA VAL A 254 3.54 2.08 -6.49
C VAL A 254 3.78 3.52 -6.04
N GLN A 255 4.46 3.72 -4.90
CA GLN A 255 4.78 5.07 -4.39
C GLN A 255 5.71 5.84 -5.34
N VAL A 256 6.58 5.14 -6.05
CA VAL A 256 7.53 5.76 -7.00
C VAL A 256 6.84 6.00 -8.35
N ASN A 257 6.17 4.99 -8.89
CA ASN A 257 5.75 4.96 -10.30
C ASN A 257 4.31 5.41 -10.56
N GLN A 258 3.49 5.66 -9.52
CA GLN A 258 2.09 6.05 -9.71
C GLN A 258 2.00 7.39 -10.45
N ALA A 259 1.34 7.40 -11.61
CA ALA A 259 0.97 8.62 -12.29
C ALA A 259 0.03 9.49 -11.41
N GLN A 260 -0.05 10.80 -11.72
CA GLN A 260 -0.91 11.70 -10.97
C GLN A 260 -2.38 11.27 -11.04
N VAL A 261 -2.98 11.07 -9.88
CA VAL A 261 -4.40 10.75 -9.76
C VAL A 261 -5.12 11.82 -8.96
N ALA A 262 -6.31 12.19 -9.41
CA ALA A 262 -7.20 13.09 -8.69
C ALA A 262 -8.19 12.28 -7.85
N ARG A 263 -8.42 12.73 -6.63
CA ARG A 263 -9.43 12.14 -5.74
C ARG A 263 -10.26 13.26 -5.13
N PHE A 264 -11.55 13.02 -5.05
CA PHE A 264 -12.47 13.92 -4.36
C PHE A 264 -12.70 13.43 -2.93
N GLY A 265 -12.83 14.34 -2.01
CA GLY A 265 -13.11 14.00 -0.62
C GLY A 265 -13.67 15.18 0.14
N SER A 266 -14.48 14.91 1.13
CA SER A 266 -14.99 15.96 2.03
C SER A 266 -13.99 16.25 3.14
N ARG A 267 -13.78 17.52 3.45
CA ARG A 267 -12.96 17.98 4.57
C ARG A 267 -13.71 19.01 5.36
N ILE A 268 -13.42 19.06 6.65
CA ILE A 268 -13.82 20.14 7.54
C ILE A 268 -12.61 21.06 7.65
N ASP A 269 -12.82 22.36 7.48
CA ASP A 269 -11.80 23.37 7.77
C ASP A 269 -11.60 23.44 9.29
N ALA A 270 -10.48 22.88 9.76
CA ALA A 270 -10.19 22.83 11.18
C ALA A 270 -9.95 24.25 11.77
N VAL A 271 -9.41 25.16 10.99
CA VAL A 271 -9.18 26.55 11.42
C VAL A 271 -10.50 27.30 11.52
N TYR A 272 -11.33 27.18 10.47
CA TYR A 272 -12.66 27.77 10.47
C TYR A 272 -13.52 27.20 11.59
N LYS A 273 -13.51 25.87 11.80
CA LYS A 273 -14.21 25.20 12.89
C LYS A 273 -13.74 25.72 14.26
N TYR A 274 -12.43 25.81 14.47
CA TYR A 274 -11.85 26.34 15.72
C TYR A 274 -12.29 27.79 16.00
N ILE A 275 -12.23 28.65 14.98
CA ILE A 275 -12.65 30.06 15.10
C ILE A 275 -14.14 30.17 15.43
N THR A 276 -14.99 29.39 14.76
CA THR A 276 -16.44 29.42 14.96
C THR A 276 -16.87 28.83 16.30
N GLU A 277 -16.20 27.80 16.78
CA GLU A 277 -16.50 27.18 18.08
C GLU A 277 -16.00 28.03 19.28
N ASN A 278 -14.91 28.77 19.11
CA ASN A 278 -14.29 29.54 20.19
C ASN A 278 -14.56 31.06 20.12
N ASN A 279 -15.19 31.54 19.05
CA ASN A 279 -15.50 32.95 18.87
C ASN A 279 -17.01 33.15 18.80
N THR A 280 -17.56 33.85 19.79
CA THR A 280 -18.98 34.16 19.92
C THR A 280 -19.51 35.16 18.86
N THR A 281 -18.67 35.60 17.96
CA THR A 281 -19.02 36.54 16.87
C THR A 281 -19.31 35.83 15.53
N THR A 282 -19.77 34.57 15.55
CA THR A 282 -20.22 33.87 14.34
C THR A 282 -21.37 34.66 13.70
N ALA A 283 -21.21 34.97 12.42
CA ALA A 283 -22.31 35.46 11.61
C ALA A 283 -23.47 34.46 11.67
N SER A 284 -24.64 34.93 12.05
CA SER A 284 -25.87 34.15 12.13
C SER A 284 -26.09 33.41 10.79
N GLY A 285 -26.15 32.09 10.81
CA GLY A 285 -26.40 31.26 9.65
C GLY A 285 -25.19 30.51 9.08
N MET A 286 -24.01 30.58 9.69
CA MET A 286 -22.87 29.74 9.32
C MET A 286 -23.00 28.37 9.98
N ASP A 287 -23.07 27.35 9.15
CA ASP A 287 -23.05 25.95 9.57
C ASP A 287 -21.65 25.59 10.06
N THR A 288 -21.51 25.33 11.37
CA THR A 288 -20.26 24.94 12.02
C THR A 288 -19.76 23.57 11.57
N ASP A 289 -20.64 22.77 11.00
CA ASP A 289 -20.32 21.44 10.43
C ASP A 289 -20.12 21.48 8.92
N SER A 290 -19.92 22.65 8.33
CA SER A 290 -19.76 22.79 6.89
C SER A 290 -18.58 21.96 6.37
N LYS A 291 -18.93 20.83 5.77
CA LYS A 291 -18.01 20.00 4.98
C LYS A 291 -18.00 20.54 3.57
N TYR A 292 -16.82 20.73 3.03
CA TYR A 292 -16.67 21.07 1.63
C TYR A 292 -15.89 19.99 0.89
N THR A 293 -16.21 19.83 -0.39
CA THR A 293 -15.52 18.90 -1.26
C THR A 293 -14.23 19.54 -1.74
N ILE A 294 -13.12 18.87 -1.50
CA ILE A 294 -11.81 19.20 -2.05
C ILE A 294 -11.41 18.19 -3.11
N GLN A 295 -10.63 18.66 -4.06
CA GLN A 295 -9.89 17.80 -4.97
C GLN A 295 -8.47 17.66 -4.44
N ARG A 296 -8.03 16.42 -4.26
CA ARG A 296 -6.69 16.06 -3.83
C ARG A 296 -5.97 15.36 -4.98
N PHE A 297 -4.78 15.80 -5.28
CA PHE A 297 -3.88 15.12 -6.20
C PHE A 297 -2.88 14.28 -5.42
N ALA A 298 -2.60 13.09 -5.92
CA ALA A 298 -1.52 12.23 -5.49
C ALA A 298 -0.74 11.78 -6.73
N THR A 299 0.58 11.79 -6.63
CA THR A 299 1.47 11.34 -7.68
C THR A 299 2.62 10.57 -7.04
N GLY A 300 3.19 9.64 -7.75
CA GLY A 300 4.46 9.04 -7.40
C GLY A 300 5.59 10.07 -7.48
N ALA A 301 6.71 9.75 -6.88
CA ALA A 301 7.90 10.60 -6.93
C ALA A 301 9.16 9.74 -6.99
N GLU A 302 9.98 9.96 -8.00
CA GLU A 302 11.22 9.22 -8.25
C GLU A 302 12.32 9.46 -7.19
N ASN A 303 12.21 10.55 -6.42
CA ASN A 303 13.22 10.95 -5.44
C ASN A 303 12.75 10.75 -3.99
N LEU A 304 11.88 9.80 -3.74
CA LEU A 304 11.46 9.46 -2.39
C LEU A 304 12.62 8.84 -1.62
N GLN A 305 12.88 9.37 -0.44
CA GLN A 305 13.87 8.80 0.46
C GLN A 305 13.25 7.66 1.27
N SER A 306 14.10 6.72 1.69
CA SER A 306 13.70 5.68 2.62
C SER A 306 13.27 6.27 3.96
N GLU A 307 12.23 5.70 4.54
CA GLU A 307 11.87 5.97 5.93
C GLU A 307 12.91 5.29 6.84
N GLU A 308 13.36 5.99 7.87
CA GLU A 308 14.35 5.47 8.81
C GLU A 308 13.76 5.42 10.22
N SER A 309 14.18 4.43 10.99
CA SER A 309 13.82 4.31 12.40
C SER A 309 14.97 3.79 13.24
N THR A 310 14.96 4.14 14.54
CA THR A 310 15.83 3.57 15.55
C THR A 310 14.98 2.88 16.60
N ASN A 311 15.20 1.59 16.75
CA ASN A 311 14.46 0.74 17.67
C ASN A 311 15.36 0.35 18.84
N SER A 312 14.86 0.43 20.05
CA SER A 312 15.57 0.01 21.26
C SER A 312 14.66 -0.84 22.15
N SER A 313 15.22 -1.86 22.76
CA SER A 313 14.50 -2.70 23.72
C SER A 313 15.36 -3.01 24.94
N ILE A 314 14.69 -3.21 26.06
CA ILE A 314 15.25 -3.79 27.27
C ILE A 314 14.24 -4.75 27.90
N GLY A 315 14.73 -5.86 28.42
CA GLY A 315 13.89 -6.87 29.04
C GLY A 315 14.63 -7.79 29.96
N PHE A 316 13.90 -8.63 30.64
CA PHE A 316 14.43 -9.66 31.50
C PHE A 316 13.61 -10.96 31.43
N VAL A 317 14.28 -12.07 31.68
CA VAL A 317 13.68 -13.40 31.79
C VAL A 317 14.02 -13.94 33.19
N ILE A 318 12.99 -14.33 33.92
CA ILE A 318 13.10 -14.87 35.28
C ILE A 318 12.66 -16.33 35.24
N GLN A 319 13.50 -17.21 35.72
CA GLN A 319 13.28 -18.67 35.85
C GLN A 319 13.62 -19.12 37.27
N PRO A 320 12.72 -18.93 38.25
CA PRO A 320 13.00 -19.22 39.64
C PRO A 320 13.26 -20.72 39.85
N GLU A 321 14.36 -21.07 40.43
CA GLU A 321 14.74 -22.48 40.75
C GLU A 321 13.67 -23.20 41.58
N GLN A 322 12.97 -22.46 42.47
CA GLN A 322 11.97 -23.00 43.41
C GLN A 322 10.64 -23.36 42.73
N LEU A 323 10.43 -22.87 41.46
CA LEU A 323 9.21 -23.09 40.70
C LEU A 323 9.56 -23.67 39.32
N GLU A 324 9.89 -24.96 39.34
CA GLU A 324 10.29 -25.69 38.14
C GLU A 324 9.25 -25.54 37.01
N GLY A 325 9.70 -25.15 35.81
CA GLY A 325 8.87 -24.93 34.67
C GLY A 325 8.21 -23.55 34.58
N LEU A 326 8.37 -22.65 35.58
CA LEU A 326 7.89 -21.27 35.48
C LEU A 326 8.93 -20.38 34.75
N THR A 327 8.48 -19.70 33.70
CA THR A 327 9.26 -18.65 33.03
C THR A 327 8.44 -17.39 32.99
N ILE A 328 8.97 -16.27 33.45
CA ILE A 328 8.37 -14.93 33.37
C ILE A 328 9.26 -14.07 32.47
N THR A 329 8.69 -13.49 31.44
CA THR A 329 9.38 -12.59 30.50
C THR A 329 8.72 -11.23 30.52
N TYR A 330 9.54 -10.17 30.61
CA TYR A 330 9.10 -8.80 30.45
C TYR A 330 10.01 -8.08 29.47
N ASP A 331 9.44 -7.40 28.49
CA ASP A 331 10.16 -6.58 27.53
C ASP A 331 9.45 -5.24 27.34
N THR A 332 10.23 -4.18 27.24
CA THR A 332 9.77 -2.87 26.82
C THR A 332 10.59 -2.41 25.62
N TRP A 333 9.96 -1.71 24.70
CA TRP A 333 10.60 -1.22 23.47
C TRP A 333 10.14 0.18 23.11
N LYS A 334 10.98 0.84 22.33
CA LYS A 334 10.72 2.15 21.72
C LYS A 334 11.14 2.10 20.25
N ILE A 335 10.31 2.68 19.39
CA ILE A 335 10.53 2.88 17.95
C ILE A 335 10.55 4.37 17.67
#